data_014baf37a69e5fbce5c97fe743bd1ba3
#
_entry.id   014baf37a69e5fbce5c97fe743bd1ba3
#
_cell.length_a   1.000
_cell.length_b   1.000
_cell.length_c   1.000
_cell.angle_alpha   90.00
_cell.angle_beta   90.00
_cell.angle_gamma   90.00
#
_symmetry.space_group_name_H-M   'P 1'
#
loop_
_entity.id
_entity.type
_entity.pdbx_description
1 polymer ?
#
loop_
_entity_poly.entity_id
_entity_poly.type
_entity_poly.pdbx_seq_one_letter_code
_entity_poly.pdbx_strand_id
1 'polypeptide(L)'
;MTHAREWTIAVGSVMALVFGTALAVKIRPQIDLIRVGSRAPEFHAGDVRTGRPVTLEQYRGRVVLLNLWATWCQPCRVEMPSLERLSRRLGSDGFRVVAVSIDDDADSVVAAYARQLGLTFDILHDPSAAIKQAYQATGVPESWVINRDGVIIKKVIGASEWDGPVNEALIRRLVDEPAR
;
A
#
# COMPACT_ATOMS: atom_id res chain seq x y z
N MET A 1 4.22 46.28 -46.78
CA MET A 1 4.26 46.27 -45.27
C MET A 1 3.39 45.19 -44.63
N THR A 2 2.67 44.35 -45.37
CA THR A 2 1.75 43.30 -44.91
C THR A 2 2.44 41.97 -44.54
N HIS A 3 3.41 41.51 -45.30
CA HIS A 3 4.08 40.24 -45.13
C HIS A 3 4.89 40.12 -43.81
N ALA A 4 5.53 41.18 -43.35
CA ALA A 4 6.30 41.16 -42.11
C ALA A 4 5.40 40.95 -40.87
N ARG A 5 4.18 41.49 -40.89
CA ARG A 5 3.21 41.38 -39.80
C ARG A 5 2.59 39.96 -39.75
N GLU A 6 2.36 39.35 -40.90
CA GLU A 6 1.85 37.94 -40.98
C GLU A 6 2.92 36.96 -40.47
N TRP A 7 4.19 37.20 -40.81
CA TRP A 7 5.30 36.36 -40.33
C TRP A 7 5.50 36.47 -38.82
N THR A 8 5.36 37.65 -38.23
CA THR A 8 5.49 37.83 -36.77
C THR A 8 4.33 37.13 -36.01
N ILE A 9 3.13 37.17 -36.56
CA ILE A 9 1.96 36.45 -35.98
C ILE A 9 2.17 34.94 -36.08
N ALA A 10 2.61 34.42 -37.21
CA ALA A 10 2.85 33.00 -37.42
C ALA A 10 3.95 32.45 -36.46
N VAL A 11 5.08 33.15 -36.36
CA VAL A 11 6.17 32.78 -35.45
C VAL A 11 5.75 32.86 -33.99
N GLY A 12 4.98 33.90 -33.59
CA GLY A 12 4.44 34.03 -32.25
C GLY A 12 3.47 32.90 -31.88
N SER A 13 2.61 32.49 -32.82
CA SER A 13 1.68 31.37 -32.62
C SER A 13 2.40 30.03 -32.47
N VAL A 14 3.42 29.78 -33.28
CA VAL A 14 4.24 28.56 -33.18
C VAL A 14 5.00 28.52 -31.86
N MET A 15 5.60 29.60 -31.44
CA MET A 15 6.31 29.73 -30.15
C MET A 15 5.36 29.49 -28.96
N ALA A 16 4.17 30.08 -28.99
CA ALA A 16 3.15 29.87 -27.96
C ALA A 16 2.68 28.40 -27.88
N LEU A 17 2.51 27.74 -29.04
CA LEU A 17 2.16 26.31 -29.12
C LEU A 17 3.28 25.42 -28.55
N VAL A 18 4.53 25.70 -28.95
CA VAL A 18 5.70 24.94 -28.45
C VAL A 18 5.87 25.13 -26.94
N PHE A 19 5.72 26.39 -26.45
CA PHE A 19 5.82 26.68 -25.03
C PHE A 19 4.65 26.07 -24.24
N GLY A 20 3.44 26.11 -24.77
CA GLY A 20 2.25 25.52 -24.19
C GLY A 20 2.36 23.99 -24.11
N THR A 21 2.86 23.35 -25.17
CA THR A 21 3.08 21.88 -25.16
C THR A 21 4.21 21.47 -24.22
N ALA A 22 5.31 22.23 -24.18
CA ALA A 22 6.41 21.97 -23.25
C ALA A 22 5.99 22.13 -21.79
N LEU A 23 5.15 23.12 -21.48
CA LEU A 23 4.57 23.31 -20.16
C LEU A 23 3.59 22.19 -19.80
N ALA A 24 2.72 21.78 -20.74
CA ALA A 24 1.78 20.68 -20.53
C ALA A 24 2.48 19.34 -20.29
N VAL A 25 3.63 19.09 -20.92
CA VAL A 25 4.44 17.87 -20.68
C VAL A 25 5.07 17.92 -19.28
N LYS A 26 5.50 19.07 -18.78
CA LYS A 26 6.02 19.22 -17.41
C LYS A 26 4.97 19.06 -16.32
N ILE A 27 3.70 19.32 -16.61
CA ILE A 27 2.57 19.27 -15.64
C ILE A 27 1.88 17.88 -15.65
N ARG A 28 2.30 16.94 -16.50
CA ARG A 28 1.73 15.60 -16.45
C ARG A 28 2.00 14.98 -15.08
N PRO A 29 0.96 14.65 -14.29
CA PRO A 29 1.16 13.88 -13.07
C PRO A 29 1.89 12.61 -13.46
N GLN A 30 3.08 12.41 -12.91
CA GLN A 30 3.75 11.12 -13.02
C GLN A 30 2.90 10.12 -12.24
N ILE A 31 2.24 9.22 -12.93
CA ILE A 31 1.58 8.08 -12.29
C ILE A 31 2.69 7.12 -11.89
N ASP A 32 3.17 7.27 -10.67
CA ASP A 32 4.14 6.34 -10.10
C ASP A 32 3.47 4.99 -9.90
N LEU A 33 3.86 4.02 -10.73
CA LEU A 33 3.35 2.66 -10.60
C LEU A 33 3.87 2.01 -9.32
N ILE A 34 2.96 1.50 -8.50
CA ILE A 34 3.30 0.76 -7.30
C ILE A 34 3.81 -0.63 -7.69
N ARG A 35 5.10 -0.83 -7.53
CA ARG A 35 5.82 -2.05 -7.90
C ARG A 35 6.90 -2.40 -6.89
N VAL A 36 7.40 -3.62 -6.98
CA VAL A 36 8.59 -4.02 -6.22
C VAL A 36 9.74 -3.06 -6.53
N GLY A 37 10.38 -2.56 -5.49
CA GLY A 37 11.44 -1.55 -5.53
C GLY A 37 10.96 -0.11 -5.38
N SER A 38 9.64 0.17 -5.47
CA SER A 38 9.11 1.51 -5.19
C SER A 38 8.93 1.75 -3.69
N ARG A 39 8.90 3.02 -3.29
CA ARG A 39 8.51 3.42 -1.94
C ARG A 39 7.03 3.09 -1.73
N ALA A 40 6.71 2.50 -0.57
CA ALA A 40 5.33 2.23 -0.19
C ALA A 40 4.60 3.57 0.05
N PRO A 41 3.40 3.75 -0.56
CA PRO A 41 2.58 4.92 -0.29
C PRO A 41 2.16 5.00 1.18
N GLU A 42 1.99 6.22 1.69
CA GLU A 42 1.31 6.42 2.96
C GLU A 42 -0.16 6.02 2.86
N PHE A 43 -0.68 5.53 3.99
CA PHE A 43 -2.11 5.29 4.17
C PHE A 43 -2.58 5.87 5.50
N HIS A 44 -3.88 6.08 5.62
CA HIS A 44 -4.55 6.49 6.85
C HIS A 44 -5.71 5.52 7.11
N ALA A 45 -5.71 4.86 8.27
CA ALA A 45 -6.76 3.93 8.66
C ALA A 45 -7.00 4.01 10.16
N GLY A 46 -8.16 3.56 10.64
CA GLY A 46 -8.48 3.48 12.07
C GLY A 46 -8.08 2.11 12.64
N ASP A 47 -7.45 2.07 13.80
CA ASP A 47 -7.29 0.82 14.55
C ASP A 47 -8.65 0.42 15.13
N VAL A 48 -9.17 -0.74 14.76
CA VAL A 48 -10.52 -1.19 15.12
C VAL A 48 -10.70 -1.49 16.62
N ARG A 49 -9.61 -1.60 17.39
CA ARG A 49 -9.64 -1.89 18.83
C ARG A 49 -9.62 -0.60 19.66
N THR A 50 -8.91 0.41 19.18
CA THR A 50 -8.66 1.65 19.93
C THR A 50 -9.34 2.88 19.33
N GLY A 51 -9.79 2.80 18.07
CA GLY A 51 -10.31 3.93 17.28
C GLY A 51 -9.25 4.97 16.91
N ARG A 52 -7.97 4.72 17.20
CA ARG A 52 -6.90 5.68 16.91
C ARG A 52 -6.52 5.66 15.44
N PRO A 53 -6.21 6.83 14.85
CA PRO A 53 -5.67 6.88 13.51
C PRO A 53 -4.26 6.27 13.46
N VAL A 54 -4.01 5.47 12.42
CA VAL A 54 -2.75 4.79 12.15
C VAL A 54 -2.30 5.08 10.74
N THR A 55 -1.00 5.29 10.56
CA THR A 55 -0.35 5.53 9.27
C THR A 55 0.83 4.59 9.08
N LEU A 56 1.31 4.44 7.84
CA LEU A 56 2.51 3.65 7.57
C LEU A 56 3.75 4.19 8.30
N GLU A 57 3.84 5.52 8.47
CA GLU A 57 4.95 6.19 9.17
C GLU A 57 5.20 5.63 10.58
N GLN A 58 4.14 5.19 11.29
CA GLN A 58 4.26 4.63 12.64
C GLN A 58 4.99 3.28 12.67
N TYR A 59 5.18 2.65 11.52
CA TYR A 59 5.90 1.39 11.37
C TYR A 59 7.33 1.56 10.84
N ARG A 60 7.83 2.80 10.72
CA ARG A 60 9.20 3.05 10.27
C ARG A 60 10.24 2.26 11.07
N GLY A 61 11.27 1.78 10.39
CA GLY A 61 12.31 0.95 10.99
C GLY A 61 11.90 -0.50 11.26
N ARG A 62 10.68 -0.89 10.87
CA ARG A 62 10.18 -2.28 10.94
C ARG A 62 9.93 -2.85 9.56
N VAL A 63 10.03 -4.15 9.44
CA VAL A 63 9.52 -4.88 8.29
C VAL A 63 8.01 -5.03 8.44
N VAL A 64 7.27 -4.64 7.43
CA VAL A 64 5.79 -4.66 7.45
C VAL A 64 5.27 -5.61 6.38
N LEU A 65 4.38 -6.50 6.76
CA LEU A 65 3.51 -7.21 5.85
C LEU A 65 2.15 -6.50 5.88
N LEU A 66 1.93 -5.62 4.90
CA LEU A 66 0.68 -4.93 4.69
C LEU A 66 -0.25 -5.85 3.88
N ASN A 67 -1.46 -6.08 4.41
CA ASN A 67 -2.47 -6.94 3.77
C ASN A 67 -3.78 -6.17 3.62
N LEU A 68 -4.31 -6.09 2.41
CA LEU A 68 -5.66 -5.60 2.15
C LEU A 68 -6.65 -6.76 2.16
N TRP A 69 -7.74 -6.60 2.90
CA TRP A 69 -8.73 -7.65 3.08
C TRP A 69 -10.14 -7.07 3.30
N ALA A 70 -11.14 -7.96 3.41
CA ALA A 70 -12.48 -7.61 3.83
C ALA A 70 -13.18 -8.83 4.47
N THR A 71 -14.20 -8.60 5.28
CA THR A 71 -14.96 -9.66 5.98
C THR A 71 -15.70 -10.58 5.02
N TRP A 72 -16.20 -10.04 3.91
CA TRP A 72 -16.90 -10.77 2.83
C TRP A 72 -15.95 -11.52 1.88
N CYS A 73 -14.64 -11.34 2.03
CA CYS A 73 -13.64 -11.94 1.15
C CYS A 73 -13.27 -13.38 1.61
N GLN A 74 -13.82 -14.38 0.97
CA GLN A 74 -13.55 -15.78 1.33
C GLN A 74 -12.06 -16.18 1.19
N PRO A 75 -11.31 -15.82 0.13
CA PRO A 75 -9.88 -16.11 0.07
C PRO A 75 -9.07 -15.42 1.18
N CYS A 76 -9.47 -14.20 1.62
CA CYS A 76 -8.84 -13.51 2.74
C CYS A 76 -8.94 -14.33 4.03
N ARG A 77 -10.13 -14.91 4.29
CA ARG A 77 -10.36 -15.75 5.46
C ARG A 77 -9.43 -16.96 5.48
N VAL A 78 -9.13 -17.54 4.31
CA VAL A 78 -8.25 -18.71 4.19
C VAL A 78 -6.80 -18.37 4.57
N GLU A 79 -6.31 -17.18 4.24
CA GLU A 79 -4.91 -16.81 4.52
C GLU A 79 -4.69 -16.28 5.96
N MET A 80 -5.72 -15.73 6.63
CA MET A 80 -5.60 -15.12 7.95
C MET A 80 -4.93 -16.00 9.02
N PRO A 81 -5.19 -17.32 9.11
CA PRO A 81 -4.48 -18.17 10.07
C PRO A 81 -2.97 -18.24 9.83
N SER A 82 -2.52 -18.20 8.57
CA SER A 82 -1.09 -18.21 8.25
C SER A 82 -0.41 -16.88 8.61
N LEU A 83 -1.11 -15.76 8.41
CA LEU A 83 -0.68 -14.43 8.86
C LEU A 83 -0.55 -14.38 10.39
N GLU A 84 -1.51 -14.93 11.11
CA GLU A 84 -1.49 -14.99 12.58
C GLU A 84 -0.32 -15.83 13.10
N ARG A 85 -0.09 -17.02 12.54
CA ARG A 85 1.05 -17.84 12.94
C ARG A 85 2.39 -17.16 12.67
N LEU A 86 2.52 -16.49 11.51
CA LEU A 86 3.73 -15.73 11.17
C LEU A 86 3.92 -14.55 12.12
N SER A 87 2.87 -13.78 12.40
CA SER A 87 2.90 -12.66 13.33
C SER A 87 3.35 -13.06 14.72
N ARG A 88 2.84 -14.19 15.24
CA ARG A 88 3.23 -14.71 16.56
C ARG A 88 4.71 -15.14 16.60
N ARG A 89 5.22 -15.71 15.52
CA ARG A 89 6.63 -16.17 15.47
C ARG A 89 7.63 -15.04 15.32
N LEU A 90 7.31 -13.99 14.56
CA LEU A 90 8.26 -12.96 14.17
C LEU A 90 7.92 -11.55 14.70
N GLY A 91 6.76 -11.36 15.31
CA GLY A 91 6.28 -10.03 15.72
C GLY A 91 7.13 -9.31 16.76
N SER A 92 7.92 -10.05 17.56
CA SER A 92 8.89 -9.47 18.51
C SER A 92 10.18 -8.96 17.87
N ASP A 93 10.50 -9.42 16.66
CA ASP A 93 11.82 -9.29 16.04
C ASP A 93 11.93 -8.10 15.07
N GLY A 94 11.07 -7.09 15.21
CA GLY A 94 11.07 -5.93 14.30
C GLY A 94 10.21 -6.12 13.05
N PHE A 95 9.31 -7.11 13.07
CA PHE A 95 8.29 -7.38 12.05
C PHE A 95 6.89 -7.02 12.54
N ARG A 96 6.01 -6.60 11.63
CA ARG A 96 4.58 -6.39 11.90
C ARG A 96 3.73 -6.87 10.73
N VAL A 97 2.63 -7.54 11.07
CA VAL A 97 1.50 -7.75 10.15
C VAL A 97 0.51 -6.62 10.40
N VAL A 98 0.15 -5.91 9.34
CA VAL A 98 -0.81 -4.80 9.35
C VAL A 98 -1.87 -5.12 8.32
N ALA A 99 -3.05 -5.52 8.78
CA ALA A 99 -4.17 -5.86 7.89
C ALA A 99 -5.20 -4.74 7.89
N VAL A 100 -5.39 -4.12 6.73
CA VAL A 100 -6.34 -3.03 6.53
C VAL A 100 -7.59 -3.57 5.84
N SER A 101 -8.71 -3.53 6.56
CA SER A 101 -10.02 -3.85 6.00
C SER A 101 -10.51 -2.69 5.13
N ILE A 102 -11.12 -3.04 4.01
CA ILE A 102 -11.82 -2.10 3.12
C ILE A 102 -13.34 -2.35 3.10
N ASP A 103 -13.87 -2.90 4.19
CA ASP A 103 -15.31 -3.01 4.36
C ASP A 103 -15.96 -1.62 4.40
N ASP A 104 -17.20 -1.53 3.99
CA ASP A 104 -18.05 -0.34 4.14
C ASP A 104 -18.90 -0.38 5.43
N ASP A 105 -18.76 -1.45 6.20
CA ASP A 105 -19.40 -1.66 7.49
C ASP A 105 -18.75 -0.82 8.61
N ALA A 106 -19.37 -0.87 9.81
CA ALA A 106 -18.80 -0.21 10.99
C ALA A 106 -17.54 -0.94 11.52
N ASP A 107 -16.62 -0.19 12.15
CA ASP A 107 -15.41 -0.74 12.82
C ASP A 107 -15.71 -1.92 13.73
N SER A 108 -16.87 -1.89 14.43
CA SER A 108 -17.29 -2.95 15.33
C SER A 108 -17.53 -4.29 14.65
N VAL A 109 -17.98 -4.29 13.38
CA VAL A 109 -18.19 -5.49 12.56
C VAL A 109 -16.82 -6.11 12.22
N VAL A 110 -15.90 -5.29 11.72
CA VAL A 110 -14.53 -5.71 11.40
C VAL A 110 -13.83 -6.25 12.65
N ALA A 111 -13.95 -5.53 13.78
CA ALA A 111 -13.37 -5.94 15.06
C ALA A 111 -13.96 -7.26 15.57
N ALA A 112 -15.26 -7.46 15.45
CA ALA A 112 -15.91 -8.69 15.85
C ALA A 112 -15.45 -9.89 15.00
N TYR A 113 -15.34 -9.69 13.69
CA TYR A 113 -14.85 -10.70 12.77
C TYR A 113 -13.38 -11.07 13.03
N ALA A 114 -12.52 -10.08 13.25
CA ALA A 114 -11.12 -10.31 13.62
C ALA A 114 -10.98 -11.12 14.92
N ARG A 115 -11.81 -10.81 15.94
CA ARG A 115 -11.86 -11.60 17.19
C ARG A 115 -12.33 -13.02 16.95
N GLN A 116 -13.35 -13.23 16.12
CA GLN A 116 -13.85 -14.57 15.78
C GLN A 116 -12.75 -15.43 15.13
N LEU A 117 -11.87 -14.83 14.32
CA LEU A 117 -10.74 -15.51 13.71
C LEU A 117 -9.52 -15.62 14.64
N GLY A 118 -9.56 -15.06 15.85
CA GLY A 118 -8.47 -15.07 16.82
C GLY A 118 -7.24 -14.27 16.38
N LEU A 119 -7.42 -13.21 15.58
CA LEU A 119 -6.33 -12.38 15.07
C LEU A 119 -5.80 -11.45 16.17
N THR A 120 -4.47 -11.42 16.34
CA THR A 120 -3.80 -10.60 17.37
C THR A 120 -2.93 -9.49 16.81
N PHE A 121 -2.57 -9.55 15.54
CA PHE A 121 -1.82 -8.50 14.84
C PHE A 121 -2.67 -7.23 14.62
N ASP A 122 -2.09 -6.19 14.01
CA ASP A 122 -2.74 -4.90 13.81
C ASP A 122 -3.87 -5.01 12.77
N ILE A 123 -5.10 -4.81 13.24
CA ILE A 123 -6.30 -4.77 12.40
C ILE A 123 -6.76 -3.33 12.30
N LEU A 124 -6.65 -2.81 11.09
CA LEU A 124 -7.05 -1.45 10.75
C LEU A 124 -8.26 -1.47 9.81
N HIS A 125 -8.96 -0.33 9.74
CA HIS A 125 -10.11 -0.16 8.88
C HIS A 125 -10.04 1.15 8.12
N ASP A 126 -10.22 1.08 6.80
CA ASP A 126 -10.36 2.21 5.89
C ASP A 126 -11.66 2.06 5.08
N PRO A 127 -12.81 2.52 5.60
CA PRO A 127 -14.11 2.39 4.94
C PRO A 127 -14.19 3.17 3.62
N SER A 128 -13.29 4.13 3.42
CA SER A 128 -13.19 4.85 2.15
C SER A 128 -12.49 4.07 1.04
N ALA A 129 -11.82 2.97 1.41
CA ALA A 129 -10.94 2.19 0.54
C ALA A 129 -9.88 3.05 -0.20
N ALA A 130 -9.48 4.19 0.38
CA ALA A 130 -8.46 5.07 -0.20
C ALA A 130 -7.11 4.37 -0.33
N ILE A 131 -6.78 3.47 0.61
CA ILE A 131 -5.59 2.63 0.55
C ILE A 131 -5.55 1.75 -0.71
N LYS A 132 -6.71 1.26 -1.17
CA LYS A 132 -6.81 0.46 -2.41
C LYS A 132 -6.33 1.27 -3.62
N GLN A 133 -6.70 2.56 -3.67
CA GLN A 133 -6.28 3.47 -4.74
C GLN A 133 -4.79 3.82 -4.60
N ALA A 134 -4.33 4.16 -3.38
CA ALA A 134 -2.95 4.52 -3.12
C ALA A 134 -1.97 3.39 -3.50
N TYR A 135 -2.32 2.13 -3.19
CA TYR A 135 -1.51 0.96 -3.51
C TYR A 135 -1.82 0.34 -4.88
N GLN A 136 -2.72 0.97 -5.66
CA GLN A 136 -3.17 0.47 -6.98
C GLN A 136 -3.57 -1.02 -6.90
N ALA A 137 -4.29 -1.37 -5.83
CA ALA A 137 -4.75 -2.73 -5.62
C ALA A 137 -5.91 -3.07 -6.56
N THR A 138 -5.85 -4.25 -7.15
CA THR A 138 -6.86 -4.73 -8.11
C THR A 138 -8.04 -5.43 -7.43
N GLY A 139 -7.81 -5.93 -6.21
CA GLY A 139 -8.81 -6.65 -5.44
C GLY A 139 -8.33 -6.97 -4.02
N VAL A 140 -9.02 -7.89 -3.35
CA VAL A 140 -8.63 -8.47 -2.06
C VAL A 140 -8.66 -10.01 -2.15
N PRO A 141 -7.74 -10.73 -1.46
CA PRO A 141 -6.62 -10.16 -0.73
C PRO A 141 -5.49 -9.70 -1.66
N GLU A 142 -4.79 -8.67 -1.27
CA GLU A 142 -3.57 -8.22 -1.92
C GLU A 142 -2.58 -7.76 -0.84
N SER A 143 -1.31 -8.16 -0.95
CA SER A 143 -0.33 -7.95 0.13
C SER A 143 0.99 -7.42 -0.38
N TRP A 144 1.65 -6.62 0.46
CA TRP A 144 2.98 -6.06 0.22
C TRP A 144 3.89 -6.34 1.41
N VAL A 145 5.10 -6.87 1.13
CA VAL A 145 6.17 -6.91 2.12
C VAL A 145 7.01 -5.65 1.92
N ILE A 146 7.11 -4.85 2.97
CA ILE A 146 7.80 -3.55 2.99
C ILE A 146 8.97 -3.67 3.94
N ASN A 147 10.17 -3.27 3.51
CA ASN A 147 11.36 -3.30 4.35
C ASN A 147 11.41 -2.12 5.34
N ARG A 148 12.45 -2.08 6.18
CA ARG A 148 12.65 -1.04 7.21
C ARG A 148 12.77 0.38 6.65
N ASP A 149 13.21 0.51 5.38
CA ASP A 149 13.36 1.80 4.68
C ASP A 149 12.04 2.25 4.02
N GLY A 150 10.97 1.46 4.11
CA GLY A 150 9.68 1.74 3.49
C GLY A 150 9.63 1.39 2.00
N VAL A 151 10.47 0.48 1.53
CA VAL A 151 10.50 0.01 0.13
C VAL A 151 9.76 -1.31 0.01
N ILE A 152 8.93 -1.45 -1.01
CA ILE A 152 8.20 -2.68 -1.33
C ILE A 152 9.17 -3.72 -1.88
N ILE A 153 9.32 -4.83 -1.19
CA ILE A 153 10.20 -5.94 -1.57
C ILE A 153 9.44 -7.07 -2.28
N LYS A 154 8.17 -7.24 -1.94
CA LYS A 154 7.32 -8.27 -2.53
C LYS A 154 5.88 -7.77 -2.63
N LYS A 155 5.20 -8.13 -3.71
CA LYS A 155 3.76 -7.95 -3.92
C LYS A 155 3.13 -9.30 -4.21
N VAL A 156 2.00 -9.61 -3.60
CA VAL A 156 1.22 -10.84 -3.83
C VAL A 156 -0.23 -10.46 -4.08
N ILE A 157 -0.78 -10.95 -5.17
CA ILE A 157 -2.20 -10.81 -5.54
C ILE A 157 -2.87 -12.14 -5.27
N GLY A 158 -3.94 -12.14 -4.49
CA GLY A 158 -4.62 -13.34 -4.03
C GLY A 158 -4.04 -13.90 -2.74
N ALA A 159 -4.72 -14.93 -2.20
CA ALA A 159 -4.34 -15.56 -0.93
C ALA A 159 -2.99 -16.29 -1.01
N SER A 160 -2.23 -16.25 0.08
CA SER A 160 -0.92 -16.89 0.20
C SER A 160 -0.78 -17.59 1.55
N GLU A 161 0.03 -18.66 1.59
CA GLU A 161 0.47 -19.28 2.84
C GLU A 161 1.69 -18.52 3.37
N TRP A 162 1.43 -17.55 4.26
CA TRP A 162 2.45 -16.61 4.70
C TRP A 162 3.47 -17.20 5.65
N ASP A 163 3.12 -18.20 6.43
CA ASP A 163 4.02 -18.92 7.34
C ASP A 163 4.77 -20.09 6.69
N GLY A 164 4.66 -20.22 5.38
CA GLY A 164 5.47 -21.15 4.60
C GLY A 164 6.96 -20.74 4.57
N PRO A 165 7.87 -21.73 4.36
CA PRO A 165 9.31 -21.52 4.53
C PRO A 165 9.91 -20.42 3.66
N VAL A 166 9.39 -20.22 2.45
CA VAL A 166 9.89 -19.19 1.52
C VAL A 166 9.56 -17.78 2.00
N ASN A 167 8.32 -17.56 2.46
CA ASN A 167 7.87 -16.26 2.98
C ASN A 167 8.56 -15.95 4.31
N GLU A 168 8.62 -16.93 5.20
CA GLU A 168 9.27 -16.76 6.51
C GLU A 168 10.76 -16.44 6.35
N ALA A 169 11.49 -17.16 5.49
CA ALA A 169 12.90 -16.90 5.21
C ALA A 169 13.14 -15.49 4.64
N LEU A 170 12.25 -15.02 3.74
CA LEU A 170 12.32 -13.66 3.21
C LEU A 170 12.19 -12.63 4.34
N ILE A 171 11.18 -12.78 5.21
CA ILE A 171 10.91 -11.83 6.28
C ILE A 171 12.03 -11.83 7.32
N ARG A 172 12.55 -13.01 7.73
CA ARG A 172 13.71 -13.11 8.62
C ARG A 172 14.92 -12.38 8.06
N ARG A 173 15.26 -12.61 6.80
CA ARG A 173 16.36 -11.90 6.14
C ARG A 173 16.18 -10.37 6.20
N LEU A 174 14.98 -9.86 5.91
CA LEU A 174 14.71 -8.43 5.94
C LEU A 174 14.76 -7.84 7.36
N VAL A 175 14.40 -8.64 8.37
CA VAL A 175 14.52 -8.27 9.79
C VAL A 175 15.98 -8.21 10.23
N ASP A 176 16.82 -9.09 9.74
CA ASP A 176 18.24 -9.14 10.07
C ASP A 176 19.07 -8.07 9.33
N GLU A 177 18.56 -7.56 8.19
CA GLU A 177 19.20 -6.47 7.45
C GLU A 177 19.12 -5.14 8.24
N PRO A 178 20.23 -4.39 8.42
CA PRO A 178 20.16 -3.07 9.04
C PRO A 178 19.34 -2.10 8.18
N ALA A 179 18.61 -1.17 8.81
CA ALA A 179 18.00 -0.03 8.10
C ALA A 179 19.11 0.85 7.49
N ARG A 180 18.88 1.37 6.30
CA ARG A 180 19.84 2.20 5.55
C ARG A 180 19.53 3.68 5.69
#